data_a56b4d7da81cf03847e292d9c2997bdb
#
_entry.id   a56b4d7da81cf03847e292d9c2997bdb
#
_cell.length_a   1.000
_cell.length_b   1.000
_cell.length_c   1.000
_cell.angle_alpha   90.00
_cell.angle_beta   90.00
_cell.angle_gamma   90.00
#
_symmetry.space_group_name_H-M   'P 1'
#
loop_
_entity.id
_entity.type
_entity.pdbx_description
1 polymer ?
#
loop_
_entity_poly.entity_id
_entity_poly.type
_entity_poly.pdbx_seq_one_letter_code
_entity_poly.pdbx_strand_id
1 'polypeptide(L)' 'MRLFFNVFGNKMSVERKGEEWLLYQESDTSIRRRVYDIYIPSDIDCDQLAQYLADMYHENATERFSSVEKTKP' A
#
# COMPACT_ATOMS: atom_id res chain seq x y z
N MET A 1 6.18 -3.04 -12.38
CA MET A 1 6.71 -2.19 -11.30
C MET A 1 5.96 -2.50 -10.01
N ARG A 2 6.69 -2.69 -8.94
CA ARG A 2 6.12 -3.04 -7.64
C ARG A 2 6.74 -2.15 -6.57
N LEU A 3 5.88 -1.52 -5.79
CA LEU A 3 6.29 -0.58 -4.75
C LEU A 3 5.88 -1.13 -3.38
N PHE A 4 6.74 -0.99 -2.40
CA PHE A 4 6.50 -1.49 -1.05
C PHE A 4 6.27 -0.34 -0.09
N PHE A 5 5.31 -0.51 0.82
CA PHE A 5 4.93 0.51 1.78
C PHE A 5 4.74 -0.10 3.17
N ASN A 6 5.08 0.69 4.18
CA ASN A 6 4.65 0.42 5.55
C ASN A 6 3.43 1.30 5.80
N VAL A 7 2.27 0.68 5.87
CA VAL A 7 0.99 1.37 6.02
C VAL A 7 0.55 1.24 7.48
N PHE A 8 0.92 2.23 8.29
CA PHE A 8 0.63 2.27 9.73
C PHE A 8 1.03 0.96 10.43
N GLY A 9 2.25 0.47 10.12
CA GLY A 9 2.79 -0.74 10.70
C GLY A 9 2.50 -2.02 9.91
N ASN A 10 1.69 -1.96 8.87
CA ASN A 10 1.38 -3.12 8.04
C ASN A 10 2.19 -3.08 6.76
N LYS A 11 2.86 -4.18 6.43
CA LYS A 11 3.62 -4.28 5.18
C LYS A 11 2.67 -4.51 4.03
N MET A 12 2.71 -3.64 3.04
CA MET A 12 1.86 -3.74 1.86
C MET A 12 2.66 -3.44 0.61
N SER A 13 2.15 -3.85 -0.54
CA SER A 13 2.77 -3.54 -1.82
C SER A 13 1.72 -3.19 -2.84
N VAL A 14 2.12 -2.39 -3.82
CA VAL A 14 1.27 -1.99 -4.94
C VAL A 14 2.00 -2.36 -6.21
N GLU A 15 1.32 -3.07 -7.10
CA GLU A 15 1.90 -3.50 -8.38
C GLU A 15 1.14 -2.84 -9.53
N ARG A 16 1.88 -2.32 -10.50
CA ARG A 16 1.27 -1.81 -11.73
C ARG A 16 1.16 -2.94 -12.73
N LYS A 17 -0.06 -3.20 -13.17
CA LYS A 17 -0.30 -4.21 -14.19
C LYS A 17 -1.18 -3.61 -15.28
N GLY A 18 -0.59 -3.34 -16.45
CA GLY A 18 -1.29 -2.61 -17.50
C GLY A 18 -1.66 -1.21 -17.00
N GLU A 19 -2.93 -0.90 -17.00
CA GLU A 19 -3.43 0.40 -16.52
C GLU A 19 -3.96 0.34 -15.09
N GLU A 20 -3.80 -0.80 -14.40
CA GLU A 20 -4.35 -1.00 -13.08
C GLU A 20 -3.28 -0.98 -12.00
N TRP A 21 -3.66 -0.49 -10.81
CA TRP A 21 -2.88 -0.65 -9.59
C TRP A 21 -3.47 -1.80 -8.79
N LEU A 22 -2.64 -2.77 -8.40
CA LEU A 22 -3.06 -3.92 -7.60
C LEU A 22 -2.45 -3.80 -6.21
N LEU A 23 -3.29 -3.86 -5.18
CA LEU A 23 -2.84 -3.74 -3.79
C LEU A 23 -2.74 -5.11 -3.15
N TYR A 24 -1.62 -5.35 -2.44
CA TYR A 24 -1.38 -6.61 -1.75
C TYR A 24 -0.97 -6.35 -0.31
N GLN A 25 -1.35 -7.24 0.58
CA GLN A 25 -0.81 -7.29 1.92
C GLN A 25 0.35 -8.29 1.91
N GLU A 26 1.53 -7.83 2.34
CA GLU A 26 2.72 -8.67 2.41
C GLU A 26 2.81 -9.34 3.78
N SER A 27 3.54 -10.44 3.86
CA SER A 27 3.77 -11.11 5.13
C SER A 27 5.22 -11.56 5.24
N ASP A 28 5.66 -11.87 6.46
CA ASP A 28 7.02 -12.32 6.71
C ASP A 28 7.30 -13.71 6.13
N THR A 29 6.25 -14.46 5.77
CA THR A 29 6.37 -15.78 5.18
C THR A 29 6.42 -15.76 3.66
N SER A 30 6.58 -14.58 3.07
CA SER A 30 6.62 -14.37 1.62
C SER A 30 5.31 -14.66 0.89
N ILE A 31 4.25 -14.95 1.60
CA ILE A 31 2.92 -15.14 1.03
C ILE A 31 2.21 -13.80 1.06
N ARG A 32 1.86 -13.29 -0.12
CA ARG A 32 1.11 -12.04 -0.21
C ARG A 32 -0.36 -12.33 -0.54
N ARG A 33 -1.23 -11.45 -0.07
CA ARG A 33 -2.67 -11.59 -0.26
C ARG A 33 -3.22 -10.36 -0.99
N ARG A 34 -3.98 -10.59 -2.04
CA ARG A 34 -4.63 -9.50 -2.77
C ARG A 34 -5.69 -8.81 -1.90
N VAL A 35 -5.66 -7.48 -1.89
CA VAL A 35 -6.66 -6.68 -1.20
C VAL A 35 -7.67 -6.21 -2.24
N TYR A 36 -8.92 -6.64 -2.11
CA TYR A 36 -9.98 -6.34 -3.09
C TYR A 36 -10.92 -5.23 -2.66
N ASP A 37 -10.97 -4.91 -1.38
CA ASP A 37 -11.92 -3.93 -0.85
C ASP A 37 -11.43 -2.48 -0.98
N ILE A 38 -10.20 -2.29 -1.45
CA ILE A 38 -9.63 -0.97 -1.70
C ILE A 38 -9.36 -0.85 -3.20
N TYR A 39 -9.94 0.18 -3.81
CA TYR A 39 -9.69 0.48 -5.22
C TYR A 39 -8.72 1.65 -5.34
N ILE A 40 -7.67 1.47 -6.13
CA ILE A 40 -6.70 2.54 -6.41
C ILE A 40 -6.93 2.98 -7.86
N PRO A 41 -7.37 4.23 -8.09
CA PRO A 41 -7.59 4.72 -9.46
C PRO A 41 -6.33 4.63 -10.31
N SER A 42 -6.51 4.31 -11.59
CA SER A 42 -5.39 4.12 -12.51
C SER A 42 -4.61 5.39 -12.80
N ASP A 43 -5.23 6.55 -12.61
CA ASP A 43 -4.62 7.85 -12.87
C ASP A 43 -3.80 8.39 -11.69
N ILE A 44 -3.74 7.68 -10.58
CA ILE A 44 -2.88 8.06 -9.46
C ILE A 44 -1.43 7.74 -9.82
N ASP A 45 -0.55 8.73 -9.65
CA ASP A 45 0.88 8.54 -9.86
C ASP A 45 1.52 7.80 -8.69
N CYS A 46 2.66 7.15 -8.95
CA CYS A 46 3.36 6.43 -7.91
C CYS A 46 3.76 7.32 -6.72
N ASP A 47 3.99 8.61 -6.98
CA ASP A 47 4.32 9.57 -5.91
C ASP A 47 3.13 9.87 -5.01
N GLN A 48 1.92 9.59 -5.47
CA GLN A 48 0.69 9.87 -4.73
C GLN A 48 0.18 8.65 -3.96
N LEU A 49 0.75 7.48 -4.20
CA LEU A 49 0.28 6.24 -3.59
C LEU A 49 0.37 6.24 -2.08
N ALA A 50 1.46 6.76 -1.53
CA ALA A 50 1.62 6.81 -0.07
C ALA A 50 0.51 7.65 0.57
N GLN A 51 0.19 8.80 -0.01
CA GLN A 51 -0.89 9.65 0.49
C GLN A 51 -2.24 8.98 0.33
N TYR A 52 -2.46 8.32 -0.81
CA TYR A 52 -3.73 7.62 -1.04
C TYR A 52 -3.94 6.52 -0.02
N LEU A 53 -2.91 5.72 0.25
CA LEU A 53 -3.00 4.66 1.24
C LEU A 53 -3.17 5.22 2.65
N ALA A 54 -2.53 6.35 2.94
CA ALA A 54 -2.70 7.02 4.23
C ALA A 54 -4.15 7.44 4.43
N ASP A 55 -4.78 7.98 3.40
CA ASP A 55 -6.18 8.39 3.47
C ASP A 55 -7.13 7.21 3.64
N MET A 56 -6.83 6.09 2.99
CA MET A 56 -7.68 4.90 3.06
C MET A 56 -7.56 4.16 4.38
N TYR A 57 -6.38 4.19 4.99
CA TYR A 57 -6.11 3.41 6.20
C TYR A 57 -5.88 4.26 7.45
N HIS A 58 -6.24 5.55 7.41
CA HIS A 58 -5.91 6.45 8.52
C HIS A 58 -6.51 6.01 9.86
N GLU A 59 -7.58 5.23 9.84
CA GLU A 59 -8.18 4.68 11.06
C GLU A 59 -7.25 3.70 11.78
N ASN A 60 -6.26 3.18 11.05
CA ASN A 60 -5.27 2.26 11.62
C ASN A 60 -4.06 2.98 12.21
N ALA A 61 -4.00 4.31 12.11
CA ALA A 61 -2.90 5.08 12.67
C ALA A 61 -2.88 4.98 14.19
N THR A 62 -1.67 4.81 14.73
CA THR A 62 -1.46 4.76 16.18
C THR A 62 -0.34 5.73 16.54
N GLU A 63 -0.08 5.92 17.85
CA GLU A 63 1.04 6.76 18.29
C GLU A 63 2.36 6.24 17.75
N ARG A 64 2.51 4.93 17.66
CA ARG A 64 3.74 4.29 17.17
C ARG A 64 3.85 4.31 15.66
N PHE A 65 2.71 4.15 14.96
CA PHE A 65 2.66 4.08 13.50
C PHE A 65 1.67 5.12 13.00
N SER A 66 2.13 6.35 12.87
CA SER A 66 1.27 7.48 12.54
C SER A 66 1.32 7.89 11.07
N SER A 67 2.11 7.19 10.24
CA SER A 67 2.26 7.57 8.83
C SER A 67 2.42 6.35 7.94
N VAL A 68 2.29 6.59 6.63
CA VAL A 68 2.60 5.60 5.60
C VAL A 68 3.95 5.95 5.01
N GLU A 69 4.84 4.98 4.96
CA GLU A 69 6.20 5.17 4.46
C GLU A 69 6.49 4.21 3.31
N LYS A 70 7.16 4.70 2.28
CA LYS A 70 7.64 3.86 1.21
C LYS A 70 8.87 3.10 1.70
N THR A 71 8.87 1.78 1.53
CA THR A 71 9.95 0.93 1.98
C THR A 71 10.61 0.22 0.80
N LYS A 72 11.73 -0.45 1.07
CA LYS A 72 12.37 -1.32 0.10
C LYS A 72 11.94 -2.75 0.34
N PRO A 73 11.91 -3.56 -0.71
CA PRO A 73 11.60 -4.99 -0.57
C PRO A 73 12.58 -5.73 0.31
#